data_e75fc7c7b8b7ffd50b79023f66f57c04
#
_entry.id   e75fc7c7b8b7ffd50b79023f66f57c04
#
_cell.length_a   1.000
_cell.length_b   1.000
_cell.length_c   1.000
_cell.angle_alpha   90.00
_cell.angle_beta   90.00
_cell.angle_gamma   90.00
#
_symmetry.space_group_name_H-M   'P 1'
#
loop_
_entity.id
_entity.type
_entity.pdbx_description
1 polymer ?
#
loop_
_entity_poly.entity_id
_entity_poly.type
_entity_poly.pdbx_seq_one_letter_code
_entity_poly.pdbx_strand_id
1 'polypeptide(L)'
;MLRKLVWIIFACTLFACSSGNTAKKPEEDSLHYYPTTPRVISKSQFRELFRKIKLFYDTSLIQTGFNGGFLVAKGGTVIYEAYNGTAHLKGTDSISKNTSFHIASTSKTFTASAILYLIEKGMLGLNDSIQKFFPSFPYKNISVKTLLCQRSGLPNYMNAMEESGWDRKKIASNTDVLNFFISNQPKLLYPSGTRFHYSNTNFVLLALIIEKVSGKTYGNFLNEFFFIPLQMRDTYVYTHADSARA
;
A
#
# COMPACT_ATOMS: atom_id res chain seq x y z
N MET A 1 29.78 89.45 4.23
CA MET A 1 28.80 88.82 3.36
C MET A 1 29.15 87.35 3.22
N LEU A 2 28.62 86.46 4.10
CA LEU A 2 28.79 85.02 3.97
C LEU A 2 27.51 84.36 4.45
N ARG A 3 26.77 83.83 3.53
CA ARG A 3 25.51 83.07 3.79
C ARG A 3 25.93 81.69 4.27
N LYS A 4 25.58 81.36 5.50
CA LYS A 4 25.69 80.00 6.06
C LYS A 4 24.54 79.16 5.56
N LEU A 5 24.85 78.12 4.80
CA LEU A 5 23.88 77.07 4.38
C LEU A 5 23.78 76.04 5.49
N VAL A 6 22.62 75.96 6.11
CA VAL A 6 22.29 74.92 7.10
C VAL A 6 21.71 73.75 6.37
N TRP A 7 22.40 72.61 6.44
CA TRP A 7 21.89 71.30 5.98
C TRP A 7 21.03 70.66 7.08
N ILE A 8 19.73 70.56 6.84
CA ILE A 8 18.84 69.80 7.67
C ILE A 8 18.88 68.38 7.13
N ILE A 9 19.49 67.45 7.87
CA ILE A 9 19.44 66.03 7.58
C ILE A 9 18.12 65.50 8.15
N PHE A 10 17.17 65.17 7.23
CA PHE A 10 15.96 64.49 7.58
C PHE A 10 16.23 63.01 7.68
N ALA A 11 16.37 62.51 8.90
CA ALA A 11 16.47 61.09 9.14
C ALA A 11 15.09 60.44 9.04
N CYS A 12 14.76 59.84 7.88
CA CYS A 12 13.61 58.94 7.75
C CYS A 12 13.90 57.63 8.41
N THR A 13 13.42 57.45 9.62
CA THR A 13 13.36 56.11 10.25
C THR A 13 12.26 55.28 9.59
N LEU A 14 12.65 54.43 8.68
CA LEU A 14 11.79 53.40 8.16
C LEU A 14 11.57 52.33 9.24
N PHE A 15 10.42 52.42 9.91
CA PHE A 15 9.93 51.27 10.68
C PHE A 15 9.50 50.20 9.67
N ALA A 16 10.40 49.26 9.40
CA ALA A 16 10.04 48.02 8.74
C ALA A 16 9.32 47.14 9.77
N CYS A 17 7.99 47.14 9.75
CA CYS A 17 7.22 46.08 10.36
C CYS A 17 7.54 44.77 9.64
N SER A 18 8.53 44.07 10.12
CA SER A 18 8.76 42.65 9.80
C SER A 18 7.67 41.85 10.51
N SER A 19 6.51 41.68 9.86
CA SER A 19 5.59 40.62 10.21
C SER A 19 6.24 39.29 9.78
N GLY A 20 7.14 38.81 10.65
CA GLY A 20 7.67 37.47 10.54
C GLY A 20 6.55 36.47 10.75
N ASN A 21 5.84 36.15 9.68
CA ASN A 21 5.10 34.92 9.59
C ASN A 21 6.14 33.79 9.49
N THR A 22 6.75 33.46 10.61
CA THR A 22 7.39 32.16 10.76
C THR A 22 6.23 31.14 10.65
N ALA A 23 5.98 30.68 9.43
CA ALA A 23 5.27 29.45 9.24
C ALA A 23 5.99 28.43 10.15
N LYS A 24 5.36 28.07 11.27
CA LYS A 24 5.81 26.96 12.10
C LYS A 24 5.93 25.79 11.13
N LYS A 25 7.17 25.37 10.89
CA LYS A 25 7.43 24.08 10.27
C LYS A 25 6.53 23.09 11.02
N PRO A 26 5.70 22.27 10.34
CA PRO A 26 4.92 21.30 11.06
C PRO A 26 5.90 20.58 11.97
N GLU A 27 5.62 20.64 13.25
CA GLU A 27 6.32 19.84 14.24
C GLU A 27 6.30 18.43 13.64
N GLU A 28 7.45 17.87 13.40
CA GLU A 28 7.62 16.48 12.97
C GLU A 28 7.06 15.66 14.14
N ASP A 29 5.74 15.58 14.20
CA ASP A 29 5.03 14.64 15.05
C ASP A 29 5.42 13.29 14.49
N SER A 30 6.58 12.83 14.95
CA SER A 30 7.09 11.52 14.68
C SER A 30 6.05 10.57 15.28
N LEU A 31 5.06 10.24 14.48
CA LEU A 31 4.20 9.07 14.67
C LEU A 31 5.12 7.84 14.66
N HIS A 32 5.94 7.73 15.71
CA HIS A 32 6.62 6.47 16.04
C HIS A 32 5.55 5.48 16.49
N TYR A 33 4.76 5.02 15.53
CA TYR A 33 3.73 4.01 15.73
C TYR A 33 4.33 2.61 15.95
N TYR A 34 5.64 2.51 15.94
CA TYR A 34 6.32 1.28 16.33
C TYR A 34 6.53 1.32 17.85
N PRO A 35 6.02 0.35 18.60
CA PRO A 35 6.46 0.19 19.97
C PRO A 35 7.98 0.05 19.92
N THR A 36 8.68 1.03 20.45
CA THR A 36 10.16 1.08 20.48
C THR A 36 10.77 -0.12 21.19
N THR A 37 9.96 -0.85 21.94
CA THR A 37 10.31 -2.12 22.56
C THR A 37 9.15 -3.11 22.47
N PRO A 38 9.37 -4.38 22.09
CA PRO A 38 8.37 -5.41 22.20
C PRO A 38 7.82 -5.45 23.62
N ARG A 39 6.50 -5.46 23.80
CA ARG A 39 5.92 -5.64 25.13
C ARG A 39 6.31 -7.00 25.65
N VAL A 40 7.14 -7.05 26.67
CA VAL A 40 7.57 -8.29 27.30
C VAL A 40 6.34 -9.04 27.83
N ILE A 41 6.10 -10.21 27.29
CA ILE A 41 5.05 -11.11 27.78
C ILE A 41 5.66 -11.93 28.90
N SER A 42 5.00 -11.98 30.08
CA SER A 42 5.47 -12.81 31.19
C SER A 42 5.47 -14.31 30.79
N LYS A 43 6.35 -15.08 31.41
CA LYS A 43 6.40 -16.55 31.17
C LYS A 43 5.04 -17.24 31.45
N SER A 44 4.29 -16.77 32.44
CA SER A 44 2.95 -17.30 32.77
C SER A 44 1.94 -16.97 31.67
N GLN A 45 1.89 -15.71 31.19
CA GLN A 45 1.03 -15.30 30.08
C GLN A 45 1.38 -16.05 28.80
N PHE A 46 2.67 -16.22 28.50
CA PHE A 46 3.10 -17.01 27.33
C PHE A 46 2.56 -18.43 27.38
N ARG A 47 2.77 -19.15 28.51
CA ARG A 47 2.29 -20.52 28.67
C ARG A 47 0.78 -20.66 28.54
N GLU A 48 0.05 -19.71 29.12
CA GLU A 48 -1.42 -19.68 29.05
C GLU A 48 -1.89 -19.48 27.60
N LEU A 49 -1.34 -18.50 26.91
CA LEU A 49 -1.66 -18.21 25.51
C LEU A 49 -1.30 -19.39 24.61
N PHE A 50 -0.08 -19.91 24.75
CA PHE A 50 0.38 -21.07 23.99
C PHE A 50 -0.58 -22.26 24.13
N ARG A 51 -0.97 -22.61 25.35
CA ARG A 51 -1.90 -23.72 25.60
C ARG A 51 -3.26 -23.49 24.95
N LYS A 52 -3.83 -22.29 25.08
CA LYS A 52 -5.13 -21.94 24.47
C LYS A 52 -5.07 -21.98 22.93
N ILE A 53 -4.02 -21.41 22.36
CA ILE A 53 -3.83 -21.35 20.91
C ILE A 53 -3.56 -22.74 20.34
N LYS A 54 -2.70 -23.53 21.01
CA LYS A 54 -2.45 -24.92 20.61
C LYS A 54 -3.72 -25.77 20.65
N LEU A 55 -4.51 -25.65 21.71
CA LEU A 55 -5.79 -26.35 21.82
C LEU A 55 -6.72 -25.96 20.66
N PHE A 56 -6.87 -24.67 20.35
CA PHE A 56 -7.66 -24.20 19.22
C PHE A 56 -7.13 -24.78 17.90
N TYR A 57 -5.82 -24.75 17.68
CA TYR A 57 -5.21 -25.31 16.49
C TYR A 57 -5.54 -26.79 16.33
N ASP A 58 -5.31 -27.60 17.38
CA ASP A 58 -5.51 -29.05 17.35
C ASP A 58 -6.99 -29.43 17.18
N THR A 59 -7.91 -28.73 17.85
CA THR A 59 -9.32 -29.10 17.90
C THR A 59 -10.19 -28.46 16.84
N SER A 60 -9.83 -27.24 16.39
CA SER A 60 -10.65 -26.48 15.44
C SER A 60 -10.05 -26.47 14.03
N LEU A 61 -8.73 -26.30 13.89
CA LEU A 61 -8.12 -26.23 12.57
C LEU A 61 -7.76 -27.60 12.02
N ILE A 62 -7.02 -28.42 12.79
CA ILE A 62 -6.57 -29.75 12.31
C ILE A 62 -7.75 -30.67 12.03
N GLN A 63 -8.74 -30.70 12.92
CA GLN A 63 -9.91 -31.56 12.74
C GLN A 63 -10.81 -31.15 11.56
N THR A 64 -10.73 -29.90 11.09
CA THR A 64 -11.48 -29.42 9.92
C THR A 64 -10.67 -29.50 8.62
N GLY A 65 -9.49 -30.16 8.63
CA GLY A 65 -8.67 -30.33 7.43
C GLY A 65 -7.88 -29.07 7.04
N PHE A 66 -7.42 -28.29 8.01
CA PHE A 66 -6.60 -27.10 7.75
C PHE A 66 -5.37 -27.45 6.92
N ASN A 67 -5.16 -26.67 5.84
CA ASN A 67 -4.01 -26.77 4.95
C ASN A 67 -3.36 -25.38 4.84
N GLY A 68 -2.20 -25.18 5.45
CA GLY A 68 -1.55 -23.85 5.46
C GLY A 68 -0.58 -23.65 6.62
N GLY A 69 -0.10 -22.41 6.73
CA GLY A 69 0.68 -21.91 7.86
C GLY A 69 -0.23 -21.17 8.87
N PHE A 70 -0.03 -21.45 10.16
CA PHE A 70 -0.74 -20.78 11.24
C PHE A 70 0.27 -20.13 12.19
N LEU A 71 0.17 -18.82 12.39
CA LEU A 71 1.07 -18.07 13.26
C LEU A 71 0.28 -17.11 14.13
N VAL A 72 0.57 -17.11 15.42
CA VAL A 72 0.03 -16.13 16.37
C VAL A 72 1.17 -15.46 17.11
N ALA A 73 1.19 -14.12 17.07
CA ALA A 73 2.16 -13.32 17.78
C ALA A 73 1.46 -12.28 18.68
N LYS A 74 2.14 -11.86 19.73
CA LYS A 74 1.69 -10.79 20.63
C LYS A 74 2.87 -9.95 21.08
N GLY A 75 2.78 -8.62 20.88
CA GLY A 75 3.84 -7.70 21.29
C GLY A 75 5.20 -8.01 20.66
N GLY A 76 5.23 -8.47 19.40
CA GLY A 76 6.46 -8.86 18.69
C GLY A 76 7.00 -10.26 19.04
N THR A 77 6.36 -10.97 19.99
CA THR A 77 6.75 -12.33 20.35
C THR A 77 5.84 -13.35 19.67
N VAL A 78 6.42 -14.28 18.90
CA VAL A 78 5.67 -15.43 18.34
C VAL A 78 5.28 -16.37 19.49
N ILE A 79 3.96 -16.56 19.67
CA ILE A 79 3.41 -17.43 20.69
C ILE A 79 3.27 -18.86 20.18
N TYR A 80 2.80 -19.02 18.96
CA TYR A 80 2.57 -20.31 18.34
C TYR A 80 2.75 -20.21 16.84
N GLU A 81 3.39 -21.21 16.27
CA GLU A 81 3.63 -21.34 14.84
C GLU A 81 3.51 -22.81 14.47
N ALA A 82 2.74 -23.13 13.44
CA ALA A 82 2.54 -24.47 12.94
C ALA A 82 2.24 -24.48 11.45
N TYR A 83 2.59 -25.59 10.80
CA TYR A 83 2.37 -25.81 9.38
C TYR A 83 1.71 -27.18 9.20
N ASN A 84 0.72 -27.27 8.32
CA ASN A 84 -0.01 -28.51 8.06
C ASN A 84 -0.44 -28.59 6.61
N GLY A 85 -0.45 -29.84 6.10
CA GLY A 85 -0.96 -30.16 4.76
C GLY A 85 0.12 -30.17 3.69
N THR A 86 -0.33 -30.14 2.43
CA THR A 86 0.52 -30.25 1.23
C THR A 86 0.55 -28.95 0.44
N ALA A 87 1.71 -28.59 -0.09
CA ALA A 87 1.92 -27.37 -0.89
C ALA A 87 1.20 -27.45 -2.25
N HIS A 88 1.03 -28.64 -2.81
CA HIS A 88 0.37 -28.87 -4.09
C HIS A 88 -0.77 -29.86 -3.96
N LEU A 89 -1.86 -29.66 -4.71
CA LEU A 89 -3.04 -30.52 -4.69
C LEU A 89 -2.77 -32.00 -5.01
N LYS A 90 -1.72 -32.27 -5.80
CA LYS A 90 -1.31 -33.62 -6.21
C LYS A 90 0.12 -33.97 -5.77
N GLY A 91 0.73 -33.12 -4.93
CA GLY A 91 2.10 -33.28 -4.47
C GLY A 91 2.17 -33.96 -3.10
N THR A 92 3.37 -34.42 -2.76
CA THR A 92 3.73 -34.98 -1.43
C THR A 92 4.47 -33.94 -0.57
N ASP A 93 4.78 -32.75 -1.13
CA ASP A 93 5.56 -31.75 -0.45
C ASP A 93 4.77 -31.11 0.69
N SER A 94 5.25 -31.27 1.90
CA SER A 94 4.62 -30.71 3.07
C SER A 94 4.81 -29.19 3.14
N ILE A 95 3.78 -28.50 3.58
CA ILE A 95 3.86 -27.08 3.89
C ILE A 95 4.84 -26.84 5.05
N SER A 96 5.70 -25.85 4.87
CA SER A 96 6.71 -25.43 5.83
C SER A 96 6.74 -23.91 5.98
N LYS A 97 7.60 -23.43 6.86
CA LYS A 97 7.85 -21.99 7.04
C LYS A 97 8.36 -21.28 5.77
N ASN A 98 8.93 -22.03 4.83
CA ASN A 98 9.48 -21.49 3.58
C ASN A 98 8.53 -21.66 2.39
N THR A 99 7.33 -22.21 2.62
CA THR A 99 6.34 -22.37 1.55
C THR A 99 5.69 -21.02 1.22
N SER A 100 5.82 -20.60 -0.02
CA SER A 100 5.14 -19.38 -0.52
C SER A 100 3.68 -19.67 -0.81
N PHE A 101 2.80 -18.72 -0.45
CA PHE A 101 1.37 -18.80 -0.66
C PHE A 101 0.88 -17.67 -1.55
N HIS A 102 -0.09 -17.97 -2.39
CA HIS A 102 -0.84 -16.92 -3.09
C HIS A 102 -1.74 -16.19 -2.09
N ILE A 103 -1.34 -14.99 -1.69
CA ILE A 103 -2.02 -14.21 -0.64
C ILE A 103 -3.22 -13.39 -1.14
N ALA A 104 -3.58 -13.54 -2.42
CA ALA A 104 -4.73 -12.88 -3.03
C ALA A 104 -4.83 -11.39 -2.66
N SER A 105 -6.00 -10.95 -2.19
CA SER A 105 -6.23 -9.53 -1.87
C SER A 105 -5.49 -9.00 -0.65
N THR A 106 -4.86 -9.85 0.14
CA THR A 106 -3.93 -9.40 1.20
C THR A 106 -2.76 -8.60 0.60
N SER A 107 -2.39 -8.85 -0.66
CA SER A 107 -1.39 -8.09 -1.41
C SER A 107 -1.69 -6.58 -1.48
N LYS A 108 -2.96 -6.19 -1.35
CA LYS A 108 -3.37 -4.78 -1.35
C LYS A 108 -2.79 -3.98 -0.17
N THR A 109 -2.48 -4.65 0.94
CA THR A 109 -1.81 -4.00 2.08
C THR A 109 -0.42 -3.51 1.69
N PHE A 110 0.33 -4.29 0.91
CA PHE A 110 1.64 -3.86 0.40
C PHE A 110 1.51 -2.69 -0.57
N THR A 111 0.54 -2.73 -1.49
CA THR A 111 0.27 -1.60 -2.40
C THR A 111 -0.08 -0.33 -1.62
N ALA A 112 -0.95 -0.44 -0.63
CA ALA A 112 -1.33 0.70 0.21
C ALA A 112 -0.13 1.25 0.99
N SER A 113 0.67 0.37 1.61
CA SER A 113 1.90 0.76 2.32
C SER A 113 2.90 1.44 1.39
N ALA A 114 3.06 0.96 0.16
CA ALA A 114 3.93 1.57 -0.85
C ALA A 114 3.48 2.99 -1.23
N ILE A 115 2.18 3.20 -1.42
CA ILE A 115 1.62 4.53 -1.67
C ILE A 115 1.87 5.46 -0.47
N LEU A 116 1.61 4.99 0.76
CA LEU A 116 1.84 5.78 1.97
C LEU A 116 3.33 6.11 2.16
N TYR A 117 4.22 5.18 1.85
CA TYR A 117 5.66 5.43 1.82
C TYR A 117 6.05 6.54 0.84
N LEU A 118 5.51 6.52 -0.38
CA LEU A 118 5.76 7.57 -1.37
C LEU A 118 5.18 8.92 -0.94
N ILE A 119 4.05 8.93 -0.22
CA ILE A 119 3.48 10.15 0.38
C ILE A 119 4.40 10.69 1.46
N GLU A 120 4.89 9.85 2.36
CA GLU A 120 5.86 10.23 3.40
C GLU A 120 7.14 10.84 2.81
N LYS A 121 7.59 10.33 1.65
CA LYS A 121 8.72 10.88 0.90
C LYS A 121 8.39 12.16 0.11
N GLY A 122 7.16 12.66 0.17
CA GLY A 122 6.73 13.86 -0.54
C GLY A 122 6.63 13.69 -2.07
N MET A 123 6.65 12.45 -2.58
CA MET A 123 6.63 12.17 -4.02
C MET A 123 5.24 12.23 -4.63
N LEU A 124 4.19 12.03 -3.82
CA LEU A 124 2.79 12.20 -4.22
C LEU A 124 1.93 12.55 -3.00
N GLY A 125 0.68 12.97 -3.23
CA GLY A 125 -0.27 13.32 -2.18
C GLY A 125 -1.57 12.51 -2.25
N LEU A 126 -2.25 12.35 -1.11
CA LEU A 126 -3.54 11.64 -1.05
C LEU A 126 -4.60 12.25 -1.97
N ASN A 127 -4.57 13.56 -2.15
CA ASN A 127 -5.54 14.28 -2.97
C ASN A 127 -5.09 14.45 -4.43
N ASP A 128 -3.91 13.93 -4.80
CA ASP A 128 -3.49 13.95 -6.18
C ASP A 128 -4.50 13.21 -7.05
N SER A 129 -4.94 13.89 -8.13
CA SER A 129 -5.80 13.26 -9.13
C SER A 129 -5.04 12.19 -9.91
N ILE A 130 -5.71 11.10 -10.26
CA ILE A 130 -5.14 10.08 -11.14
C ILE A 130 -4.66 10.67 -12.48
N GLN A 131 -5.30 11.74 -12.97
CA GLN A 131 -4.92 12.42 -14.20
C GLN A 131 -3.57 13.15 -14.12
N LYS A 132 -3.06 13.40 -12.90
CA LYS A 132 -1.68 13.88 -12.70
C LYS A 132 -0.65 12.86 -13.21
N PHE A 133 -0.94 11.58 -13.06
CA PHE A 133 -0.07 10.46 -13.44
C PHE A 133 -0.38 9.93 -14.85
N PHE A 134 -1.66 9.92 -15.21
CA PHE A 134 -2.21 9.43 -16.48
C PHE A 134 -3.17 10.48 -17.07
N PRO A 135 -2.65 11.50 -17.80
CA PRO A 135 -3.47 12.61 -18.30
C PRO A 135 -4.65 12.18 -19.18
N SER A 136 -4.51 11.08 -19.91
CA SER A 136 -5.56 10.53 -20.79
C SER A 136 -6.64 9.75 -20.03
N PHE A 137 -6.53 9.57 -18.70
CA PHE A 137 -7.54 8.85 -17.94
C PHE A 137 -8.86 9.63 -17.91
N PRO A 138 -10.00 9.04 -18.37
CA PRO A 138 -11.18 9.82 -18.72
C PRO A 138 -12.02 10.31 -17.54
N TYR A 139 -11.83 9.71 -16.35
CA TYR A 139 -12.70 9.98 -15.20
C TYR A 139 -12.11 11.08 -14.32
N LYS A 140 -12.89 12.14 -14.12
CA LYS A 140 -12.54 13.25 -13.22
C LYS A 140 -12.84 12.88 -11.76
N ASN A 141 -12.23 13.61 -10.84
CA ASN A 141 -12.46 13.49 -9.38
C ASN A 141 -12.07 12.14 -8.75
N ILE A 142 -11.26 11.34 -9.44
CA ILE A 142 -10.64 10.15 -8.85
C ILE A 142 -9.26 10.55 -8.34
N SER A 143 -9.03 10.37 -7.05
CA SER A 143 -7.76 10.69 -6.37
C SER A 143 -7.11 9.43 -5.81
N VAL A 144 -5.85 9.52 -5.44
CA VAL A 144 -5.13 8.48 -4.71
C VAL A 144 -5.93 8.01 -3.48
N LYS A 145 -6.52 8.97 -2.73
CA LYS A 145 -7.38 8.67 -1.58
C LYS A 145 -8.61 7.84 -1.96
N THR A 146 -9.32 8.21 -3.02
CA THR A 146 -10.53 7.47 -3.42
C THR A 146 -10.22 6.07 -3.93
N LEU A 147 -9.06 5.86 -4.56
CA LEU A 147 -8.57 4.54 -4.95
C LEU A 147 -8.24 3.68 -3.73
N LEU A 148 -7.43 4.20 -2.79
CA LEU A 148 -7.05 3.50 -1.54
C LEU A 148 -8.29 3.09 -0.72
N CYS A 149 -9.27 3.99 -0.60
CA CYS A 149 -10.47 3.76 0.18
C CYS A 149 -11.57 2.97 -0.56
N GLN A 150 -11.29 2.45 -1.77
CA GLN A 150 -12.29 1.73 -2.57
C GLN A 150 -13.56 2.58 -2.84
N ARG A 151 -13.37 3.87 -3.12
CA ARG A 151 -14.45 4.84 -3.34
C ARG A 151 -14.35 5.57 -4.67
N SER A 152 -13.59 5.03 -5.63
CA SER A 152 -13.44 5.66 -6.95
C SER A 152 -14.72 5.62 -7.80
N GLY A 153 -15.59 4.63 -7.56
CA GLY A 153 -16.74 4.33 -8.41
C GLY A 153 -16.42 3.51 -9.66
N LEU A 154 -15.13 3.18 -9.90
CA LEU A 154 -14.71 2.38 -11.05
C LEU A 154 -15.24 0.95 -10.96
N PRO A 155 -15.79 0.39 -12.06
CA PRO A 155 -16.13 -1.02 -12.11
C PRO A 155 -14.89 -1.91 -11.96
N ASN A 156 -15.11 -3.17 -11.56
CA ASN A 156 -14.02 -4.15 -11.52
C ASN A 156 -13.59 -4.49 -12.94
N TYR A 157 -12.30 -4.31 -13.25
CA TYR A 157 -11.75 -4.53 -14.58
C TYR A 157 -12.02 -5.97 -15.09
N MET A 158 -12.00 -6.95 -14.19
CA MET A 158 -12.21 -8.36 -14.57
C MET A 158 -13.55 -8.53 -15.30
N ASN A 159 -14.63 -8.00 -14.73
CA ASN A 159 -15.96 -8.06 -15.34
C ASN A 159 -16.07 -7.14 -16.56
N ALA A 160 -15.61 -5.90 -16.44
CA ALA A 160 -15.74 -4.90 -17.49
C ALA A 160 -14.97 -5.28 -18.78
N MET A 161 -13.76 -5.84 -18.65
CA MET A 161 -13.00 -6.33 -19.80
C MET A 161 -13.64 -7.56 -20.43
N GLU A 162 -14.12 -8.48 -19.62
CA GLU A 162 -14.83 -9.68 -20.11
C GLU A 162 -16.10 -9.32 -20.87
N GLU A 163 -16.96 -8.47 -20.32
CA GLU A 163 -18.16 -7.97 -20.97
C GLU A 163 -17.87 -7.24 -22.29
N SER A 164 -16.67 -6.67 -22.43
CA SER A 164 -16.18 -6.01 -23.64
C SER A 164 -15.46 -6.95 -24.62
N GLY A 165 -15.47 -8.27 -24.39
CA GLY A 165 -14.91 -9.27 -25.28
C GLY A 165 -13.43 -9.56 -25.10
N TRP A 166 -12.84 -9.21 -23.95
CA TRP A 166 -11.47 -9.60 -23.64
C TRP A 166 -11.31 -11.12 -23.61
N ASP A 167 -10.32 -11.61 -24.32
CA ASP A 167 -10.01 -13.04 -24.35
C ASP A 167 -9.49 -13.52 -22.98
N ARG A 168 -10.30 -14.32 -22.28
CA ARG A 168 -9.97 -14.88 -20.95
C ARG A 168 -8.70 -15.73 -20.94
N LYS A 169 -8.20 -16.19 -22.09
CA LYS A 169 -6.93 -16.92 -22.19
C LYS A 169 -5.73 -15.98 -22.08
N LYS A 170 -5.93 -14.68 -22.30
CA LYS A 170 -4.88 -13.67 -22.19
C LYS A 170 -4.85 -13.12 -20.76
N ILE A 171 -3.67 -13.15 -20.15
CA ILE A 171 -3.42 -12.51 -18.88
C ILE A 171 -3.34 -11.00 -19.12
N ALA A 172 -4.27 -10.26 -18.51
CA ALA A 172 -4.24 -8.80 -18.58
C ALA A 172 -3.13 -8.25 -17.67
N SER A 173 -2.23 -7.47 -18.22
CA SER A 173 -1.27 -6.68 -17.45
C SER A 173 -1.96 -5.45 -16.82
N ASN A 174 -1.31 -4.81 -15.85
CA ASN A 174 -1.80 -3.55 -15.28
C ASN A 174 -1.95 -2.46 -16.37
N THR A 175 -1.05 -2.43 -17.34
CA THR A 175 -1.11 -1.50 -18.48
C THR A 175 -2.29 -1.79 -19.39
N ASP A 176 -2.63 -3.06 -19.64
CA ASP A 176 -3.80 -3.42 -20.43
C ASP A 176 -5.09 -2.93 -19.74
N VAL A 177 -5.17 -3.05 -18.43
CA VAL A 177 -6.31 -2.52 -17.65
C VAL A 177 -6.39 -1.00 -17.80
N LEU A 178 -5.30 -0.26 -17.64
CA LEU A 178 -5.28 1.19 -17.82
C LEU A 178 -5.75 1.58 -19.22
N ASN A 179 -5.18 0.96 -20.26
CA ASN A 179 -5.52 1.23 -21.66
C ASN A 179 -6.98 0.90 -21.96
N PHE A 180 -7.50 -0.20 -21.39
CA PHE A 180 -8.92 -0.55 -21.50
C PHE A 180 -9.83 0.57 -20.96
N PHE A 181 -9.52 1.09 -19.76
CA PHE A 181 -10.32 2.18 -19.18
C PHE A 181 -10.21 3.49 -19.98
N ILE A 182 -9.06 3.78 -20.58
CA ILE A 182 -8.87 4.95 -21.45
C ILE A 182 -9.68 4.81 -22.74
N SER A 183 -9.64 3.64 -23.38
CA SER A 183 -10.25 3.42 -24.69
C SER A 183 -11.75 3.15 -24.63
N ASN A 184 -12.19 2.30 -23.70
CA ASN A 184 -13.57 1.83 -23.63
C ASN A 184 -14.46 2.65 -22.69
N GLN A 185 -13.88 3.38 -21.76
CA GLN A 185 -14.55 4.30 -20.84
C GLN A 185 -15.80 3.68 -20.17
N PRO A 186 -15.72 2.50 -19.54
CA PRO A 186 -16.87 1.88 -18.92
C PRO A 186 -17.50 2.80 -17.87
N LYS A 187 -18.84 2.85 -17.83
CA LYS A 187 -19.57 3.76 -16.94
C LYS A 187 -19.21 3.55 -15.48
N LEU A 188 -18.98 4.64 -14.74
CA LEU A 188 -18.83 4.58 -13.30
C LEU A 188 -20.08 4.02 -12.64
N LEU A 189 -19.91 3.15 -11.67
CA LEU A 189 -21.03 2.58 -10.88
C LEU A 189 -21.62 3.64 -9.93
N TYR A 190 -20.77 4.54 -9.42
CA TYR A 190 -21.15 5.63 -8.52
C TYR A 190 -20.22 6.83 -8.76
N PRO A 191 -20.67 8.05 -8.46
CA PRO A 191 -19.78 9.21 -8.41
C PRO A 191 -18.62 8.98 -7.42
N SER A 192 -17.40 9.37 -7.82
CA SER A 192 -16.22 9.20 -6.98
C SER A 192 -16.39 9.88 -5.61
N GLY A 193 -15.94 9.21 -4.57
CA GLY A 193 -16.02 9.68 -3.17
C GLY A 193 -17.32 9.36 -2.44
N THR A 194 -18.40 8.97 -3.14
CA THR A 194 -19.75 8.84 -2.53
C THR A 194 -19.99 7.51 -1.81
N ARG A 195 -19.55 6.40 -2.38
CA ARG A 195 -19.83 5.06 -1.85
C ARG A 195 -18.57 4.20 -1.82
N PHE A 196 -18.51 3.30 -0.84
CA PHE A 196 -17.57 2.18 -0.86
C PHE A 196 -18.06 1.15 -1.89
N HIS A 197 -17.17 0.78 -2.80
CA HIS A 197 -17.37 -0.33 -3.72
C HIS A 197 -16.03 -1.00 -4.01
N TYR A 198 -15.91 -2.24 -3.58
CA TYR A 198 -14.68 -2.99 -3.78
C TYR A 198 -14.43 -3.23 -5.26
N SER A 199 -13.31 -2.76 -5.77
CA SER A 199 -12.88 -2.94 -7.16
C SER A 199 -11.38 -3.17 -7.24
N ASN A 200 -10.97 -4.25 -7.89
CA ASN A 200 -9.56 -4.53 -8.13
C ASN A 200 -8.90 -3.47 -9.01
N THR A 201 -9.66 -2.81 -9.88
CA THR A 201 -9.19 -1.71 -10.73
C THR A 201 -8.46 -0.62 -9.93
N ASN A 202 -8.96 -0.31 -8.72
CA ASN A 202 -8.35 0.70 -7.87
C ASN A 202 -6.89 0.38 -7.54
N PHE A 203 -6.60 -0.87 -7.23
CA PHE A 203 -5.26 -1.29 -6.81
C PHE A 203 -4.33 -1.57 -8.00
N VAL A 204 -4.87 -1.91 -9.16
CA VAL A 204 -4.11 -1.90 -10.43
C VAL A 204 -3.61 -0.49 -10.73
N LEU A 205 -4.47 0.51 -10.64
CA LEU A 205 -4.10 1.91 -10.87
C LEU A 205 -3.10 2.42 -9.83
N LEU A 206 -3.26 2.05 -8.56
CA LEU A 206 -2.28 2.40 -7.51
C LEU A 206 -0.90 1.76 -7.78
N ALA A 207 -0.85 0.51 -8.25
CA ALA A 207 0.41 -0.13 -8.63
C ALA A 207 1.09 0.62 -9.79
N LEU A 208 0.35 1.02 -10.81
CA LEU A 208 0.87 1.84 -11.91
C LEU A 208 1.32 3.24 -11.45
N ILE A 209 0.64 3.84 -10.47
CA ILE A 209 1.09 5.12 -9.87
C ILE A 209 2.44 4.92 -9.16
N ILE A 210 2.62 3.81 -8.42
CA ILE A 210 3.91 3.48 -7.79
C ILE A 210 5.00 3.40 -8.85
N GLU A 211 4.77 2.68 -9.95
CA GLU A 211 5.74 2.56 -11.05
C GLU A 211 6.06 3.92 -11.68
N LYS A 212 5.02 4.71 -11.96
CA LYS A 212 5.16 6.03 -12.59
C LYS A 212 5.96 7.00 -11.74
N VAL A 213 5.74 6.99 -10.42
CA VAL A 213 6.37 7.93 -9.48
C VAL A 213 7.77 7.50 -9.10
N SER A 214 8.00 6.20 -8.92
CA SER A 214 9.28 5.65 -8.49
C SER A 214 10.27 5.38 -9.63
N GLY A 215 9.79 5.25 -10.87
CA GLY A 215 10.58 4.81 -12.02
C GLY A 215 11.01 3.33 -11.97
N LYS A 216 10.45 2.55 -11.04
CA LYS A 216 10.75 1.12 -10.84
C LYS A 216 9.52 0.28 -11.19
N THR A 217 9.71 -0.96 -11.58
CA THR A 217 8.60 -1.91 -11.65
C THR A 217 8.00 -2.12 -10.26
N TYR A 218 6.71 -2.42 -10.19
CA TYR A 218 6.01 -2.65 -8.92
C TYR A 218 6.70 -3.71 -8.05
N GLY A 219 7.11 -4.82 -8.66
CA GLY A 219 7.83 -5.89 -7.96
C GLY A 219 9.19 -5.44 -7.40
N ASN A 220 9.98 -4.72 -8.21
CA ASN A 220 11.27 -4.20 -7.77
C ASN A 220 11.11 -3.17 -6.65
N PHE A 221 10.09 -2.32 -6.73
CA PHE A 221 9.80 -1.34 -5.68
C PHE A 221 9.48 -2.04 -4.35
N LEU A 222 8.56 -3.00 -4.35
CA LEU A 222 8.22 -3.73 -3.14
C LEU A 222 9.40 -4.52 -2.58
N ASN A 223 10.19 -5.14 -3.45
CA ASN A 223 11.37 -5.90 -3.03
C ASN A 223 12.39 -5.00 -2.32
N GLU A 224 12.73 -3.85 -2.92
CA GLU A 224 13.75 -2.93 -2.40
C GLU A 224 13.31 -2.23 -1.10
N PHE A 225 12.07 -1.76 -1.02
CA PHE A 225 11.62 -0.91 0.08
C PHE A 225 10.89 -1.67 1.19
N PHE A 226 10.45 -2.91 0.93
CA PHE A 226 9.68 -3.70 1.91
C PHE A 226 10.29 -5.10 2.13
N PHE A 227 10.41 -5.93 1.11
CA PHE A 227 10.73 -7.34 1.33
C PHE A 227 12.16 -7.53 1.84
N ILE A 228 13.15 -6.88 1.25
CA ILE A 228 14.55 -6.96 1.71
C ILE A 228 14.71 -6.35 3.12
N PRO A 229 14.29 -5.10 3.41
CA PRO A 229 14.44 -4.52 4.73
C PRO A 229 13.73 -5.28 5.84
N LEU A 230 12.58 -5.88 5.54
CA LEU A 230 11.79 -6.66 6.48
C LEU A 230 12.19 -8.15 6.52
N GLN A 231 13.24 -8.53 5.78
CA GLN A 231 13.75 -9.91 5.69
C GLN A 231 12.69 -10.94 5.22
N MET A 232 11.75 -10.49 4.39
CA MET A 232 10.67 -11.31 3.83
C MET A 232 11.18 -12.09 2.60
N ARG A 233 12.10 -13.04 2.81
CA ARG A 233 12.91 -13.70 1.77
C ARG A 233 12.10 -14.54 0.79
N ASP A 234 10.98 -15.09 1.25
CA ASP A 234 10.09 -15.97 0.47
C ASP A 234 8.84 -15.22 -0.04
N THR A 235 8.86 -13.86 0.02
CA THR A 235 7.78 -13.00 -0.46
C THR A 235 8.22 -12.30 -1.75
N TYR A 236 7.40 -12.42 -2.80
CA TYR A 236 7.69 -11.80 -4.10
C TYR A 236 6.39 -11.48 -4.86
N VAL A 237 6.49 -10.59 -5.83
CA VAL A 237 5.41 -10.35 -6.79
C VAL A 237 5.51 -11.41 -7.86
N TYR A 238 4.53 -12.30 -7.91
CA TYR A 238 4.50 -13.42 -8.84
C TYR A 238 4.50 -12.95 -10.30
N THR A 239 5.34 -13.57 -11.09
CA THR A 239 5.42 -13.42 -12.55
C THR A 239 5.40 -14.79 -13.21
N HIS A 240 5.19 -14.86 -14.53
CA HIS A 240 5.29 -16.12 -15.27
C HIS A 240 6.66 -16.82 -15.12
N ALA A 241 7.73 -16.05 -14.92
CA ALA A 241 9.06 -16.61 -14.68
C ALA A 241 9.15 -17.37 -13.35
N ASP A 242 8.23 -17.08 -12.41
CA ASP A 242 8.21 -17.71 -11.09
C ASP A 242 7.37 -19.00 -11.05
N SER A 243 6.78 -19.41 -12.18
CA SER A 243 5.93 -20.63 -12.24
C SER A 243 6.64 -21.91 -11.84
N ALA A 244 7.98 -21.94 -11.89
CA ALA A 244 8.79 -23.04 -11.40
C ALA A 244 9.02 -23.01 -9.88
N ARG A 245 8.64 -21.92 -9.20
CA ARG A 245 8.78 -21.74 -7.74
C ARG A 245 7.46 -21.94 -6.99
N ALA A 246 6.35 -21.96 -7.73
CA ALA A 246 4.99 -22.03 -7.19
C ALA A 246 4.45 -23.47 -7.12
#